data_5e860f08b4e84df435b771bcf93cddc7
#
_entry.id   5e860f08b4e84df435b771bcf93cddc7
#
_cell.length_a   1.000
_cell.length_b   1.000
_cell.length_c   1.000
_cell.angle_alpha   90.00
_cell.angle_beta   90.00
_cell.angle_gamma   90.00
#
_symmetry.space_group_name_H-M   'P 1'
#
loop_
_entity.id
_entity.type
_entity.pdbx_description
1 polymer ?
#
loop_
_entity_poly.entity_id
_entity_poly.type
_entity_poly.pdbx_seq_one_letter_code
_entity_poly.pdbx_strand_id
1 'polypeptide(L)'
;DSDSDGDTITVTQIRHSTTSNSAVSSSSTYNSSGTTVTGTYGQLTIGADGTYTYSANQSAADDLDAGDTEDDVFTYTISDGTATATATLTITVTGTNEAPVGVDDTDTVAEDATVTKTGSQNDVLNDDTDVDDSAVLTVTQIKKSGGSNSAVSSSTTYSNGTSVTGTYGTLVIGADGSYTYTADQTAADALDVGDSVTDTFVYTLS
;
A
#
# COMPACT_ATOMS: atom_id res chain seq x y z
N ASP A 1 18.95 27.36 -16.86
CA ASP A 1 18.85 28.81 -16.72
C ASP A 1 20.16 29.46 -17.18
N SER A 2 20.10 30.70 -17.71
CA SER A 2 21.26 31.43 -18.21
C SER A 2 21.12 32.93 -17.93
N ASP A 3 22.24 33.58 -17.70
CA ASP A 3 22.35 35.02 -17.62
C ASP A 3 23.04 35.59 -18.89
N SER A 4 22.54 36.74 -19.41
CA SER A 4 23.07 37.32 -20.66
C SER A 4 24.42 37.97 -20.50
N ASP A 5 24.76 38.44 -19.29
CA ASP A 5 25.97 39.14 -18.97
C ASP A 5 27.08 38.18 -18.44
N GLY A 6 26.68 36.89 -18.26
CA GLY A 6 27.59 35.81 -17.85
C GLY A 6 27.80 35.73 -16.33
N ASP A 7 26.89 36.35 -15.55
CA ASP A 7 26.95 36.31 -14.09
C ASP A 7 26.57 34.94 -13.54
N THR A 8 27.07 34.65 -12.35
CA THR A 8 26.74 33.38 -11.67
C THR A 8 25.31 33.41 -11.11
N ILE A 9 24.46 32.50 -11.61
CA ILE A 9 23.08 32.33 -11.15
C ILE A 9 23.05 31.42 -9.95
N THR A 10 22.27 31.78 -8.92
CA THR A 10 22.02 30.95 -7.75
C THR A 10 20.52 30.84 -7.45
N VAL A 11 20.06 29.69 -6.95
CA VAL A 11 18.73 29.53 -6.42
C VAL A 11 18.64 30.17 -5.03
N THR A 12 17.71 31.10 -4.86
CA THR A 12 17.57 31.87 -3.61
C THR A 12 16.29 31.53 -2.84
N GLN A 13 15.25 31.04 -3.52
CA GLN A 13 13.99 30.63 -2.91
C GLN A 13 13.40 29.45 -3.65
N ILE A 14 12.58 28.67 -2.92
CA ILE A 14 11.80 27.55 -3.44
C ILE A 14 10.45 27.48 -2.73
N ARG A 15 9.41 27.03 -3.42
CA ARG A 15 8.10 26.69 -2.85
C ARG A 15 7.42 25.61 -3.66
N HIS A 16 6.59 24.83 -3.04
CA HIS A 16 5.55 24.06 -3.72
C HIS A 16 4.35 25.00 -4.07
N SER A 17 3.53 24.62 -5.05
CA SER A 17 2.43 25.45 -5.60
C SER A 17 1.51 26.06 -4.52
N THR A 18 1.29 25.37 -3.39
CA THR A 18 0.37 25.74 -2.31
C THR A 18 1.05 26.35 -1.08
N THR A 19 2.38 26.46 -1.07
CA THR A 19 3.15 26.90 0.11
C THR A 19 3.79 28.28 -0.07
N SER A 20 4.24 28.86 1.05
CA SER A 20 5.04 30.08 1.05
C SER A 20 6.46 29.80 0.57
N ASN A 21 7.16 30.82 0.07
CA ASN A 21 8.56 30.73 -0.30
C ASN A 21 9.45 30.36 0.90
N SER A 22 10.29 29.37 0.71
CA SER A 22 11.38 28.98 1.62
C SER A 22 12.70 29.52 1.07
N ALA A 23 13.51 30.15 1.92
CA ALA A 23 14.82 30.62 1.53
C ALA A 23 15.79 29.45 1.31
N VAL A 24 16.58 29.51 0.24
CA VAL A 24 17.66 28.56 -0.02
C VAL A 24 18.96 29.15 0.49
N SER A 25 19.67 28.42 1.35
CA SER A 25 20.93 28.88 1.95
C SER A 25 21.99 29.05 0.88
N SER A 26 22.68 30.19 0.89
CA SER A 26 23.79 30.48 -0.06
C SER A 26 24.88 29.41 0.07
N SER A 27 25.48 29.04 -1.05
CA SER A 27 26.53 28.01 -1.15
C SER A 27 26.10 26.61 -0.72
N SER A 28 24.77 26.32 -0.62
CA SER A 28 24.24 24.99 -0.37
C SER A 28 24.20 24.14 -1.64
N THR A 29 24.25 22.83 -1.45
CA THR A 29 23.91 21.80 -2.45
C THR A 29 22.77 20.95 -1.90
N TYR A 30 22.12 20.10 -2.72
CA TYR A 30 21.03 19.26 -2.22
C TYR A 30 21.46 18.35 -1.06
N ASN A 31 22.71 17.88 -1.03
CA ASN A 31 23.27 16.99 0.00
C ASN A 31 24.06 17.70 1.10
N SER A 32 24.14 19.03 1.06
CA SER A 32 24.81 19.84 2.07
C SER A 32 24.07 21.15 2.28
N SER A 33 23.35 21.24 3.38
CA SER A 33 22.53 22.42 3.77
C SER A 33 21.46 22.82 2.73
N GLY A 34 20.99 21.89 1.90
CA GLY A 34 19.89 22.11 0.97
C GLY A 34 18.58 22.43 1.69
N THR A 35 17.68 23.11 1.01
CA THR A 35 16.35 23.47 1.52
C THR A 35 15.32 22.46 1.04
N THR A 36 14.62 21.81 1.98
CA THR A 36 13.58 20.85 1.69
C THR A 36 12.20 21.51 1.69
N VAL A 37 11.40 21.19 0.66
CA VAL A 37 10.00 21.60 0.53
C VAL A 37 9.17 20.35 0.27
N THR A 38 8.09 20.20 1.02
CA THR A 38 7.13 19.09 0.85
C THR A 38 6.15 19.46 -0.26
N GLY A 39 6.04 18.58 -1.24
CA GLY A 39 5.05 18.58 -2.31
C GLY A 39 3.80 17.79 -1.94
N THR A 40 2.99 17.48 -2.94
CA THR A 40 1.81 16.62 -2.77
C THR A 40 2.21 15.16 -2.66
N TYR A 41 3.10 14.72 -3.54
CA TYR A 41 3.49 13.31 -3.70
C TYR A 41 4.86 13.01 -3.09
N GLY A 42 5.68 14.04 -2.81
CA GLY A 42 7.03 13.82 -2.32
C GLY A 42 7.68 15.03 -1.69
N GLN A 43 8.96 14.92 -1.42
CA GLN A 43 9.80 15.98 -0.89
C GLN A 43 10.94 16.31 -1.86
N LEU A 44 11.07 17.59 -2.19
CA LEU A 44 12.16 18.15 -2.96
C LEU A 44 13.18 18.82 -2.02
N THR A 45 14.45 18.46 -2.13
CA THR A 45 15.56 19.19 -1.48
C THR A 45 16.43 19.80 -2.56
N ILE A 46 16.63 21.12 -2.50
CA ILE A 46 17.39 21.88 -3.50
C ILE A 46 18.50 22.70 -2.86
N GLY A 47 19.65 22.81 -3.53
CA GLY A 47 20.75 23.67 -3.17
C GLY A 47 20.77 25.00 -3.94
N ALA A 48 21.56 25.97 -3.46
CA ALA A 48 21.76 27.24 -4.15
C ALA A 48 22.46 27.07 -5.51
N ASP A 49 23.21 25.99 -5.67
CA ASP A 49 23.87 25.61 -6.92
C ASP A 49 22.90 25.01 -7.98
N GLY A 50 21.63 24.92 -7.65
CA GLY A 50 20.58 24.33 -8.50
C GLY A 50 20.51 22.80 -8.49
N THR A 51 21.41 22.12 -7.79
CA THR A 51 21.31 20.66 -7.60
C THR A 51 20.13 20.30 -6.72
N TYR A 52 19.44 19.20 -7.01
CA TYR A 52 18.29 18.77 -6.22
C TYR A 52 18.18 17.25 -6.12
N THR A 53 17.40 16.81 -5.16
CA THR A 53 16.87 15.45 -5.06
C THR A 53 15.37 15.52 -4.78
N TYR A 54 14.65 14.52 -5.26
CA TYR A 54 13.22 14.33 -4.98
C TYR A 54 13.00 12.90 -4.47
N SER A 55 12.15 12.76 -3.48
CA SER A 55 11.71 11.46 -2.95
C SER A 55 10.19 11.45 -2.90
N ALA A 56 9.56 10.56 -3.65
CA ALA A 56 8.13 10.29 -3.57
C ALA A 56 7.88 9.51 -2.26
N ASN A 57 7.51 10.20 -1.20
CA ASN A 57 7.40 9.67 0.16
C ASN A 57 6.19 10.21 0.93
N GLN A 58 5.21 10.73 0.23
CA GLN A 58 3.93 11.14 0.80
C GLN A 58 2.88 10.07 0.51
N SER A 59 1.90 9.90 1.39
CA SER A 59 0.81 8.93 1.21
C SER A 59 0.05 9.10 -0.10
N ALA A 60 -0.06 10.32 -0.62
CA ALA A 60 -0.67 10.56 -1.92
C ALA A 60 0.11 9.93 -3.09
N ALA A 61 1.39 9.58 -2.92
CA ALA A 61 2.13 8.83 -3.92
C ALA A 61 1.82 7.33 -3.86
N ASP A 62 1.57 6.82 -2.65
CA ASP A 62 1.16 5.43 -2.42
C ASP A 62 -0.28 5.18 -2.88
N ASP A 63 -1.12 6.24 -2.98
CA ASP A 63 -2.50 6.17 -3.47
C ASP A 63 -2.59 6.16 -5.02
N LEU A 64 -1.46 6.24 -5.75
CA LEU A 64 -1.44 6.22 -7.21
C LEU A 64 -1.40 4.77 -7.71
N ASP A 65 -2.43 4.35 -8.43
CA ASP A 65 -2.48 3.03 -9.06
C ASP A 65 -1.36 2.84 -10.09
N ALA A 66 -1.00 1.60 -10.36
CA ALA A 66 0.03 1.26 -11.34
C ALA A 66 -0.28 1.83 -12.73
N GLY A 67 0.54 2.77 -13.17
CA GLY A 67 0.43 3.46 -14.46
C GLY A 67 -0.19 4.84 -14.39
N ASP A 68 -0.72 5.24 -13.24
CA ASP A 68 -1.13 6.62 -13.01
C ASP A 68 0.07 7.55 -12.94
N THR A 69 -0.13 8.79 -13.33
CA THR A 69 0.92 9.81 -13.29
C THR A 69 0.35 11.13 -12.81
N GLU A 70 1.04 11.74 -11.84
CA GLU A 70 0.68 13.03 -11.30
C GLU A 70 1.92 13.93 -11.16
N ASP A 71 1.71 15.24 -11.19
CA ASP A 71 2.79 16.21 -11.19
C ASP A 71 2.91 16.95 -9.85
N ASP A 72 4.10 16.91 -9.24
CA ASP A 72 4.53 17.87 -8.23
C ASP A 72 5.20 19.08 -8.90
N VAL A 73 4.67 20.27 -8.65
CA VAL A 73 5.16 21.52 -9.29
C VAL A 73 5.76 22.44 -8.24
N PHE A 74 7.05 22.71 -8.38
CA PHE A 74 7.80 23.63 -7.53
C PHE A 74 8.15 24.90 -8.31
N THR A 75 8.01 26.05 -7.67
CA THR A 75 8.49 27.33 -8.21
C THR A 75 9.76 27.72 -7.47
N TYR A 76 10.84 27.96 -8.19
CA TYR A 76 12.08 28.47 -7.62
C TYR A 76 12.41 29.87 -8.15
N THR A 77 13.16 30.60 -7.35
CA THR A 77 13.66 31.93 -7.70
C THR A 77 15.17 31.85 -7.84
N ILE A 78 15.66 32.34 -8.98
CA ILE A 78 17.11 32.52 -9.23
C ILE A 78 17.49 33.99 -9.13
N SER A 79 18.77 34.23 -8.80
CA SER A 79 19.36 35.57 -8.76
C SER A 79 20.80 35.53 -9.30
N ASP A 80 21.16 36.56 -10.02
CA ASP A 80 22.54 36.91 -10.45
C ASP A 80 23.27 37.83 -9.44
N GLY A 81 22.58 38.17 -8.32
CA GLY A 81 23.03 39.13 -7.31
C GLY A 81 22.51 40.55 -7.50
N THR A 82 21.88 40.88 -8.65
CA THR A 82 21.35 42.21 -9.00
C THR A 82 19.86 42.13 -9.29
N ALA A 83 19.43 41.12 -10.05
CA ALA A 83 18.05 40.87 -10.46
C ALA A 83 17.62 39.46 -10.06
N THR A 84 16.30 39.20 -10.19
CA THR A 84 15.75 37.89 -9.90
C THR A 84 14.77 37.47 -11.00
N ALA A 85 14.67 36.17 -11.25
CA ALA A 85 13.65 35.55 -12.10
C ALA A 85 13.08 34.31 -11.41
N THR A 86 11.92 33.87 -11.87
CA THR A 86 11.28 32.64 -11.36
C THR A 86 11.09 31.63 -12.48
N ALA A 87 11.23 30.37 -12.15
CA ALA A 87 10.92 29.26 -13.03
C ALA A 87 10.27 28.12 -12.23
N THR A 88 9.73 27.13 -12.96
CA THR A 88 9.09 25.96 -12.38
C THR A 88 9.94 24.72 -12.64
N LEU A 89 9.96 23.83 -11.65
CA LEU A 89 10.42 22.46 -11.75
C LEU A 89 9.21 21.56 -11.56
N THR A 90 8.90 20.78 -12.57
CA THR A 90 7.83 19.78 -12.52
C THR A 90 8.45 18.39 -12.38
N ILE A 91 8.00 17.64 -11.41
CA ILE A 91 8.38 16.23 -11.18
C ILE A 91 7.13 15.39 -11.41
N THR A 92 7.14 14.58 -12.45
CA THR A 92 6.07 13.60 -12.69
C THR A 92 6.33 12.36 -11.82
N VAL A 93 5.38 12.04 -10.96
CA VAL A 93 5.37 10.83 -10.13
C VAL A 93 4.50 9.80 -10.82
N THR A 94 5.01 8.58 -10.92
CA THR A 94 4.29 7.45 -11.51
C THR A 94 3.94 6.45 -10.41
N GLY A 95 2.69 6.05 -10.35
CA GLY A 95 2.19 5.04 -9.42
C GLY A 95 2.76 3.65 -9.70
N THR A 96 2.86 2.88 -8.66
CA THR A 96 3.25 1.46 -8.67
C THR A 96 2.19 0.68 -7.90
N ASN A 97 2.03 -0.60 -8.20
CA ASN A 97 1.13 -1.45 -7.42
C ASN A 97 1.75 -1.78 -6.08
N GLU A 98 1.05 -1.50 -5.04
CA GLU A 98 1.35 -1.95 -3.69
C GLU A 98 0.73 -3.34 -3.44
N ALA A 99 1.13 -4.00 -2.38
CA ALA A 99 0.58 -5.31 -2.02
C ALA A 99 -0.54 -5.14 -0.98
N PRO A 100 -1.60 -5.96 -1.07
CA PRO A 100 -2.67 -5.93 -0.07
C PRO A 100 -2.17 -6.28 1.33
N VAL A 101 -2.87 -5.77 2.33
CA VAL A 101 -2.62 -6.00 3.75
C VAL A 101 -3.74 -6.85 4.33
N GLY A 102 -3.42 -8.09 4.72
CA GLY A 102 -4.35 -9.01 5.38
C GLY A 102 -4.43 -8.81 6.89
N VAL A 103 -5.62 -8.95 7.43
CA VAL A 103 -5.94 -8.93 8.86
C VAL A 103 -6.43 -10.31 9.29
N ASP A 104 -6.02 -10.75 10.49
CA ASP A 104 -6.38 -12.09 10.99
C ASP A 104 -7.86 -12.18 11.39
N ASP A 105 -8.58 -13.18 10.88
CA ASP A 105 -9.96 -13.50 11.22
C ASP A 105 -10.08 -14.59 12.28
N THR A 106 -11.18 -14.58 13.02
CA THR A 106 -11.52 -15.63 13.98
C THR A 106 -13.00 -15.98 13.96
N ASP A 107 -13.30 -17.28 14.11
CA ASP A 107 -14.67 -17.75 14.26
C ASP A 107 -14.76 -18.92 15.24
N THR A 108 -15.98 -19.28 15.64
CA THR A 108 -16.24 -20.39 16.54
C THR A 108 -17.35 -21.30 15.99
N VAL A 109 -17.19 -22.60 16.18
CA VAL A 109 -18.17 -23.60 15.78
C VAL A 109 -18.20 -24.71 16.82
N ALA A 110 -19.36 -25.30 17.08
CA ALA A 110 -19.47 -26.51 17.90
C ALA A 110 -19.04 -27.76 17.08
N GLU A 111 -18.68 -28.84 17.75
CA GLU A 111 -18.44 -30.13 17.10
C GLU A 111 -19.71 -30.54 16.28
N ASP A 112 -19.52 -31.26 15.18
CA ASP A 112 -20.54 -31.66 14.23
C ASP A 112 -21.30 -30.49 13.54
N ALA A 113 -20.96 -29.25 13.83
CA ALA A 113 -21.62 -28.09 13.25
C ALA A 113 -20.82 -27.45 12.11
N THR A 114 -21.48 -26.59 11.35
CA THR A 114 -20.89 -25.81 10.25
C THR A 114 -21.12 -24.35 10.51
N VAL A 115 -20.06 -23.54 10.38
CA VAL A 115 -20.14 -22.09 10.22
C VAL A 115 -20.02 -21.73 8.74
N THR A 116 -20.80 -20.76 8.29
CA THR A 116 -20.74 -20.23 6.91
C THR A 116 -20.69 -18.73 6.96
N LYS A 117 -19.73 -18.16 6.23
CA LYS A 117 -19.55 -16.72 6.06
C LYS A 117 -19.64 -16.36 4.59
N THR A 118 -20.46 -15.37 4.28
CA THR A 118 -20.73 -14.96 2.90
C THR A 118 -20.89 -13.47 2.80
N GLY A 119 -20.34 -12.88 1.73
CA GLY A 119 -20.49 -11.47 1.41
C GLY A 119 -19.74 -10.54 2.36
N SER A 120 -19.53 -9.35 1.91
CA SER A 120 -18.66 -8.29 2.37
C SER A 120 -18.79 -7.80 3.83
N GLN A 121 -19.36 -8.54 4.73
CA GLN A 121 -19.51 -8.14 6.14
C GLN A 121 -19.03 -9.15 7.18
N ASN A 122 -18.59 -10.33 6.77
CA ASN A 122 -18.12 -11.35 7.71
C ASN A 122 -17.29 -12.46 7.04
N ASP A 123 -16.82 -12.29 5.83
CA ASP A 123 -15.86 -13.17 5.17
C ASP A 123 -14.42 -12.74 5.49
N VAL A 124 -13.43 -13.50 5.04
CA VAL A 124 -12.03 -13.23 5.37
C VAL A 124 -11.43 -11.99 4.68
N LEU A 125 -12.14 -11.36 3.75
CA LEU A 125 -11.70 -10.15 3.05
C LEU A 125 -12.28 -8.86 3.64
N ASN A 126 -13.13 -8.97 4.67
CA ASN A 126 -13.94 -7.84 5.14
C ASN A 126 -13.13 -6.69 5.73
N ASP A 127 -12.02 -6.97 6.37
CA ASP A 127 -11.13 -5.99 7.01
C ASP A 127 -9.71 -5.98 6.41
N ASP A 128 -9.51 -6.76 5.35
CA ASP A 128 -8.32 -6.68 4.51
C ASP A 128 -8.37 -5.41 3.65
N THR A 129 -7.23 -4.84 3.35
CA THR A 129 -7.14 -3.56 2.64
C THR A 129 -6.07 -3.60 1.55
N ASP A 130 -6.28 -2.79 0.53
CA ASP A 130 -5.26 -2.40 -0.44
C ASP A 130 -5.29 -0.87 -0.55
N VAL A 131 -4.13 -0.25 -0.75
CA VAL A 131 -4.03 1.20 -0.89
C VAL A 131 -4.40 1.65 -2.30
N ASP A 132 -4.28 0.76 -3.29
CA ASP A 132 -4.66 1.05 -4.67
C ASP A 132 -6.18 1.19 -4.81
N ASP A 133 -6.66 2.33 -5.32
CA ASP A 133 -8.08 2.72 -5.34
C ASP A 133 -8.99 1.73 -6.10
N SER A 134 -8.46 1.04 -7.10
CA SER A 134 -9.19 0.09 -7.95
C SER A 134 -8.97 -1.37 -7.58
N ALA A 135 -8.20 -1.64 -6.53
CA ALA A 135 -7.88 -3.01 -6.11
C ALA A 135 -9.15 -3.80 -5.74
N VAL A 136 -9.25 -5.00 -6.27
CA VAL A 136 -10.28 -5.97 -5.91
C VAL A 136 -9.60 -7.14 -5.24
N LEU A 137 -9.69 -7.18 -3.90
CA LEU A 137 -9.07 -8.23 -3.12
C LEU A 137 -9.67 -9.60 -3.46
N THR A 138 -8.80 -10.58 -3.64
CA THR A 138 -9.18 -11.97 -3.86
C THR A 138 -8.28 -12.93 -3.11
N VAL A 139 -8.86 -14.03 -2.61
CA VAL A 139 -8.08 -15.15 -2.07
C VAL A 139 -7.53 -15.98 -3.23
N THR A 140 -6.21 -16.11 -3.31
CA THR A 140 -5.53 -16.83 -4.40
C THR A 140 -4.96 -18.17 -3.97
N GLN A 141 -4.64 -18.32 -2.70
CA GLN A 141 -4.13 -19.57 -2.12
C GLN A 141 -4.63 -19.75 -0.69
N ILE A 142 -4.71 -21.02 -0.27
CA ILE A 142 -5.07 -21.41 1.09
C ILE A 142 -4.24 -22.60 1.54
N LYS A 143 -3.92 -22.68 2.83
CA LYS A 143 -3.31 -23.86 3.45
C LYS A 143 -3.72 -23.99 4.91
N LYS A 144 -3.65 -25.20 5.46
CA LYS A 144 -3.56 -25.37 6.90
C LYS A 144 -2.17 -24.87 7.37
N SER A 145 -2.10 -24.26 8.54
CA SER A 145 -0.83 -23.82 9.14
C SER A 145 0.19 -24.97 9.18
N GLY A 146 1.39 -24.71 8.66
CA GLY A 146 2.44 -25.72 8.48
C GLY A 146 2.26 -26.68 7.28
N GLY A 147 1.17 -26.54 6.52
CA GLY A 147 0.90 -27.34 5.31
C GLY A 147 1.37 -26.67 4.01
N SER A 148 1.07 -27.32 2.89
CA SER A 148 1.36 -26.81 1.55
C SER A 148 0.19 -25.96 1.03
N ASN A 149 0.52 -24.94 0.23
CA ASN A 149 -0.47 -24.09 -0.43
C ASN A 149 -1.30 -24.88 -1.44
N SER A 150 -2.61 -24.64 -1.42
CA SER A 150 -3.56 -25.05 -2.45
C SER A 150 -4.07 -23.80 -3.17
N ALA A 151 -4.09 -23.82 -4.50
CA ALA A 151 -4.61 -22.69 -5.29
C ALA A 151 -6.13 -22.57 -5.09
N VAL A 152 -6.61 -21.33 -4.97
CA VAL A 152 -8.02 -20.98 -5.00
C VAL A 152 -8.33 -20.45 -6.40
N SER A 153 -9.27 -21.08 -7.09
CA SER A 153 -9.62 -20.68 -8.45
C SER A 153 -10.41 -19.36 -8.43
N SER A 154 -10.10 -18.48 -9.37
CA SER A 154 -10.81 -17.20 -9.51
C SER A 154 -12.31 -17.40 -9.71
N SER A 155 -13.12 -16.43 -9.28
CA SER A 155 -14.57 -16.43 -9.39
C SER A 155 -15.28 -17.57 -8.63
N THR A 156 -14.63 -18.14 -7.61
CA THR A 156 -15.24 -19.15 -6.72
C THR A 156 -15.79 -18.52 -5.46
N THR A 157 -16.79 -19.17 -4.90
CA THR A 157 -17.40 -18.88 -3.59
C THR A 157 -17.21 -20.09 -2.69
N TYR A 158 -17.64 -20.02 -1.43
CA TYR A 158 -17.62 -21.18 -0.52
C TYR A 158 -18.32 -22.43 -1.09
N SER A 159 -19.29 -22.27 -2.00
CA SER A 159 -20.05 -23.41 -2.55
C SER A 159 -19.29 -24.24 -3.60
N ASN A 160 -18.26 -23.65 -4.22
CA ASN A 160 -17.42 -24.27 -5.23
C ASN A 160 -15.92 -23.93 -5.03
N GLY A 161 -15.57 -23.55 -3.84
CA GLY A 161 -14.23 -23.13 -3.44
C GLY A 161 -13.24 -24.27 -3.27
N THR A 162 -12.07 -23.93 -2.76
CA THR A 162 -10.98 -24.87 -2.47
C THR A 162 -11.12 -25.43 -1.08
N SER A 163 -11.10 -26.76 -0.97
CA SER A 163 -11.20 -27.47 0.31
C SER A 163 -9.84 -27.78 0.91
N VAL A 164 -9.68 -27.52 2.21
CA VAL A 164 -8.49 -27.84 2.99
C VAL A 164 -8.91 -28.51 4.30
N THR A 165 -8.41 -29.72 4.54
CA THR A 165 -8.69 -30.46 5.77
C THR A 165 -7.78 -30.02 6.90
N GLY A 166 -8.36 -29.60 8.01
CA GLY A 166 -7.72 -29.23 9.26
C GLY A 166 -7.41 -30.44 10.16
N THR A 167 -7.27 -30.20 11.46
CA THR A 167 -7.19 -31.25 12.47
C THR A 167 -8.58 -31.66 12.94
N TYR A 168 -9.46 -30.69 13.11
CA TYR A 168 -10.78 -30.85 13.73
C TYR A 168 -11.90 -30.68 12.71
N GLY A 169 -11.64 -30.07 11.55
CA GLY A 169 -12.66 -29.84 10.54
C GLY A 169 -12.10 -29.59 9.15
N THR A 170 -13.03 -29.36 8.22
CA THR A 170 -12.72 -29.04 6.82
C THR A 170 -13.17 -27.62 6.49
N LEU A 171 -12.24 -26.81 5.98
CA LEU A 171 -12.50 -25.47 5.42
C LEU A 171 -12.74 -25.58 3.93
N VAL A 172 -13.76 -24.91 3.40
CA VAL A 172 -13.93 -24.63 1.97
C VAL A 172 -13.98 -23.12 1.80
N ILE A 173 -13.09 -22.54 0.99
CA ILE A 173 -12.97 -21.09 0.80
C ILE A 173 -13.05 -20.75 -0.69
N GLY A 174 -13.76 -19.66 -1.01
CA GLY A 174 -13.82 -19.09 -2.34
C GLY A 174 -12.81 -17.94 -2.56
N ALA A 175 -12.59 -17.58 -3.81
CA ALA A 175 -11.79 -16.42 -4.17
C ALA A 175 -12.43 -15.10 -3.68
N ASP A 176 -13.73 -15.08 -3.50
CA ASP A 176 -14.50 -13.95 -2.95
C ASP A 176 -14.39 -13.80 -1.42
N GLY A 177 -13.53 -14.59 -0.76
CA GLY A 177 -13.34 -14.57 0.69
C GLY A 177 -14.40 -15.35 1.48
N SER A 178 -15.51 -15.70 0.86
CA SER A 178 -16.56 -16.49 1.52
C SER A 178 -16.04 -17.89 1.88
N TYR A 179 -16.49 -18.44 3.02
CA TYR A 179 -16.06 -19.77 3.45
C TYR A 179 -17.11 -20.53 4.23
N THR A 180 -16.92 -21.84 4.28
CA THR A 180 -17.54 -22.74 5.26
C THR A 180 -16.46 -23.49 6.02
N TYR A 181 -16.65 -23.66 7.31
CA TYR A 181 -15.88 -24.61 8.08
C TYR A 181 -16.83 -25.56 8.79
N THR A 182 -16.62 -26.86 8.59
CA THR A 182 -17.40 -27.94 9.22
C THR A 182 -16.47 -28.70 10.15
N ALA A 183 -16.84 -28.81 11.42
CA ALA A 183 -16.11 -29.61 12.42
C ALA A 183 -16.47 -31.09 12.23
N ASP A 184 -15.90 -31.73 11.21
CA ASP A 184 -16.27 -33.07 10.68
C ASP A 184 -15.17 -34.13 10.84
N GLN A 185 -14.13 -33.83 11.59
CA GLN A 185 -13.04 -34.77 11.80
C GLN A 185 -13.20 -35.52 13.14
N THR A 186 -12.79 -36.79 13.18
CA THR A 186 -12.85 -37.62 14.40
C THR A 186 -12.16 -37.04 15.62
N ALA A 187 -11.24 -36.09 15.42
CA ALA A 187 -10.61 -35.35 16.49
C ALA A 187 -11.55 -34.32 17.14
N ALA A 188 -12.54 -33.82 16.39
CA ALA A 188 -13.60 -32.98 16.94
C ALA A 188 -14.56 -33.81 17.81
N ASP A 189 -14.99 -34.99 17.34
CA ASP A 189 -15.86 -35.92 18.08
C ASP A 189 -15.28 -36.38 19.44
N ALA A 190 -13.99 -36.22 19.63
CA ALA A 190 -13.29 -36.60 20.87
C ALA A 190 -13.22 -35.49 21.93
N LEU A 191 -13.83 -34.32 21.67
CA LEU A 191 -13.86 -33.19 22.60
C LEU A 191 -14.94 -33.39 23.67
N ASP A 192 -14.60 -33.14 24.92
CA ASP A 192 -15.54 -33.14 26.03
C ASP A 192 -16.19 -31.75 26.21
N VAL A 193 -17.32 -31.70 26.87
CA VAL A 193 -18.05 -30.46 27.20
C VAL A 193 -17.14 -29.51 27.95
N GLY A 194 -16.87 -28.37 27.33
CA GLY A 194 -16.00 -27.31 27.86
C GLY A 194 -14.60 -27.27 27.26
N ASP A 195 -14.24 -28.26 26.43
CA ASP A 195 -12.99 -28.23 25.66
C ASP A 195 -13.08 -27.18 24.53
N SER A 196 -11.93 -26.59 24.22
CA SER A 196 -11.78 -25.63 23.11
C SER A 196 -10.47 -25.91 22.40
N VAL A 197 -10.53 -26.04 21.09
CA VAL A 197 -9.37 -26.32 20.22
C VAL A 197 -9.41 -25.42 19.00
N THR A 198 -8.28 -25.30 18.27
CA THR A 198 -8.18 -24.39 17.14
C THR A 198 -7.58 -25.09 15.92
N ASP A 199 -8.23 -24.92 14.77
CA ASP A 199 -7.60 -25.09 13.46
C ASP A 199 -7.18 -23.72 12.94
N THR A 200 -5.96 -23.62 12.42
CA THR A 200 -5.44 -22.39 11.82
C THR A 200 -5.17 -22.63 10.34
N PHE A 201 -5.74 -21.77 9.51
CA PHE A 201 -5.52 -21.72 8.08
C PHE A 201 -4.85 -20.39 7.70
N VAL A 202 -4.07 -20.42 6.63
CA VAL A 202 -3.38 -19.22 6.12
C VAL A 202 -3.76 -19.04 4.66
N TYR A 203 -4.36 -17.91 4.35
CA TYR A 203 -4.71 -17.53 2.97
C TYR A 203 -3.72 -16.50 2.42
N THR A 204 -3.67 -16.36 1.11
CA THR A 204 -2.88 -15.37 0.38
C THR A 204 -3.80 -14.52 -0.46
N LEU A 205 -3.62 -13.22 -0.36
CA LEU A 205 -4.34 -12.20 -1.11
C LEU A 205 -3.65 -11.86 -2.44
N SER A 206 -4.38 -11.29 -3.35
CA SER A 206 -3.93 -10.62 -4.56
C SER A 206 -4.89 -9.48 -4.87
#